data_1b956e6d3435862e1ad12b935f855171
#
_entry.id   1b956e6d3435862e1ad12b935f855171
#
_cell.length_a   1.000
_cell.length_b   1.000
_cell.length_c   1.000
_cell.angle_alpha   90.00
_cell.angle_beta   90.00
_cell.angle_gamma   90.00
#
_symmetry.space_group_name_H-M   'P 1'
#
loop_
_entity.id
_entity.type
_entity.pdbx_description
1 polymer ?
#
loop_
_entity_poly.entity_id
_entity_poly.type
_entity_poly.pdbx_seq_one_letter_code
_entity_poly.pdbx_strand_id
1 'polypeptide(L)'
;MIQEIMILNDKGIPIFHYSPDASPINDYNYPLIASYFDQICKFTKFGFNESLNSLKMDKSIFYFYTHSASKLHLILKCEGTTDESKIKRRTIDDCAVIIFDKFITKFQNELKEFKGNITPFKSFSKDLDTLIYFKKDSDSSLISPEAL
;
A
#
# COMPACT_ATOMS: atom_id res chain seq x y z
N MET A 1 -0.84 -4.43 -12.43
CA MET A 1 -0.71 -5.16 -11.19
C MET A 1 -1.02 -4.27 -9.99
N ILE A 2 -0.06 -3.70 -9.30
CA ILE A 2 -0.34 -2.75 -8.23
C ILE A 2 -0.64 -1.38 -8.84
N GLN A 3 -1.81 -0.85 -8.53
CA GLN A 3 -2.29 0.43 -9.10
C GLN A 3 -2.03 1.60 -8.17
N GLU A 4 -2.11 1.37 -6.87
CA GLU A 4 -1.93 2.43 -5.89
C GLU A 4 -1.38 1.86 -4.60
N ILE A 5 -0.66 2.71 -3.88
CA ILE A 5 -0.12 2.40 -2.56
C ILE A 5 -0.53 3.49 -1.59
N MET A 6 -0.89 3.08 -0.40
CA MET A 6 -1.18 4.00 0.69
C MET A 6 -0.52 3.50 1.96
N ILE A 7 0.16 4.37 2.68
CA ILE A 7 0.75 4.03 3.97
C ILE A 7 0.09 4.90 5.03
N LEU A 8 -0.43 4.26 6.06
CA LEU A 8 -1.06 4.91 7.20
C LEU A 8 -0.22 4.69 8.44
N ASN A 9 -0.23 5.66 9.35
CA ASN A 9 0.38 5.44 10.65
C ASN A 9 -0.59 4.69 11.59
N ASP A 10 -0.18 4.47 12.83
CA ASP A 10 -0.98 3.73 13.82
C ASP A 10 -2.30 4.40 14.16
N LYS A 11 -2.44 5.70 13.88
CA LYS A 11 -3.66 6.46 14.12
C LYS A 11 -4.55 6.55 12.89
N GLY A 12 -4.19 5.84 11.82
CA GLY A 12 -4.96 5.88 10.58
C GLY A 12 -4.71 7.12 9.73
N ILE A 13 -3.67 7.89 10.05
CA ILE A 13 -3.33 9.08 9.26
C ILE A 13 -2.55 8.63 8.02
N PRO A 14 -3.00 9.03 6.82
CA PRO A 14 -2.25 8.72 5.60
C PRO A 14 -0.99 9.58 5.55
N ILE A 15 0.16 8.93 5.57
CA ILE A 15 1.45 9.63 5.52
C ILE A 15 2.09 9.56 4.14
N PHE A 16 1.65 8.63 3.31
CA PHE A 16 2.16 8.50 1.95
C PHE A 16 1.11 7.88 1.03
N HIS A 17 1.01 8.42 -0.18
CA HIS A 17 0.13 7.90 -1.23
C HIS A 17 0.87 7.93 -2.55
N TYR A 18 0.72 6.88 -3.35
CA TYR A 18 1.38 6.76 -4.64
C TYR A 18 0.46 6.12 -5.66
N SER A 19 0.37 6.75 -6.83
CA SER A 19 -0.35 6.21 -7.98
C SER A 19 0.52 6.44 -9.22
N PRO A 20 1.01 5.37 -9.88
CA PRO A 20 1.85 5.51 -11.06
C PRO A 20 1.13 6.13 -12.26
N ASP A 21 -0.15 5.87 -12.36
CA ASP A 21 -0.98 6.56 -13.35
C ASP A 21 -1.51 7.81 -12.70
N ALA A 22 -1.20 8.95 -13.14
CA ALA A 22 -1.78 10.19 -12.65
C ALA A 22 -3.31 10.08 -12.68
N SER A 23 -3.79 8.99 -12.10
CA SER A 23 -5.18 8.62 -12.00
C SER A 23 -5.90 9.65 -11.16
N PRO A 24 -7.11 9.99 -11.55
CA PRO A 24 -7.89 11.02 -10.88
C PRO A 24 -8.44 10.62 -9.51
N ILE A 25 -7.91 9.61 -8.84
CA ILE A 25 -8.14 9.57 -7.42
C ILE A 25 -7.38 10.74 -6.88
N ASN A 26 -8.09 11.82 -6.89
CA ASN A 26 -7.63 13.12 -6.51
C ASN A 26 -6.99 13.07 -5.15
N ASP A 27 -5.97 13.87 -4.98
CA ASP A 27 -5.42 14.17 -3.68
C ASP A 27 -6.50 14.57 -2.68
N TYR A 28 -7.69 14.89 -3.15
CA TYR A 28 -8.82 15.24 -2.28
C TYR A 28 -9.50 14.07 -1.63
N ASN A 29 -9.54 12.92 -2.31
CA ASN A 29 -10.31 11.79 -1.83
C ASN A 29 -9.51 10.79 -1.01
N TYR A 30 -8.19 10.77 -1.17
CA TYR A 30 -7.44 9.73 -0.51
C TYR A 30 -7.41 9.84 1.03
N PRO A 31 -7.46 11.03 1.66
CA PRO A 31 -7.60 11.07 3.12
C PRO A 31 -8.93 10.48 3.59
N LEU A 32 -9.99 10.68 2.83
CA LEU A 32 -11.29 10.09 3.13
C LEU A 32 -11.25 8.57 2.95
N ILE A 33 -10.62 8.12 1.88
CA ILE A 33 -10.45 6.69 1.61
C ILE A 33 -9.61 6.04 2.70
N ALA A 34 -8.54 6.68 3.13
CA ALA A 34 -7.70 6.20 4.22
C ALA A 34 -8.50 6.05 5.52
N SER A 35 -9.31 7.04 5.83
CA SER A 35 -10.18 7.00 7.01
C SER A 35 -11.15 5.83 6.94
N TYR A 36 -11.74 5.59 5.78
CA TYR A 36 -12.65 4.48 5.55
C TYR A 36 -11.93 3.13 5.80
N PHE A 37 -10.75 2.96 5.25
CA PHE A 37 -9.99 1.71 5.42
C PHE A 37 -9.56 1.51 6.88
N ASP A 38 -9.15 2.58 7.54
CA ASP A 38 -8.79 2.51 8.95
C ASP A 38 -9.98 2.04 9.78
N GLN A 39 -11.15 2.60 9.54
CA GLN A 39 -12.37 2.23 10.26
C GLN A 39 -12.78 0.78 9.99
N ILE A 40 -12.67 0.34 8.73
CA ILE A 40 -13.04 -1.03 8.37
C ILE A 40 -12.09 -2.04 9.03
N CYS A 41 -10.80 -1.76 9.07
CA CYS A 41 -9.83 -2.61 9.74
C CYS A 41 -10.11 -2.70 11.24
N LYS A 42 -10.40 -1.57 11.87
CA LYS A 42 -10.74 -1.52 13.28
C LYS A 42 -12.05 -2.26 13.57
N PHE A 43 -13.06 -2.03 12.75
CA PHE A 43 -14.33 -2.71 12.90
C PHE A 43 -14.17 -4.23 12.81
N THR A 44 -13.39 -4.69 11.84
CA THR A 44 -13.14 -6.13 11.67
C THR A 44 -12.42 -6.70 12.88
N LYS A 45 -11.43 -5.97 13.40
CA LYS A 45 -10.66 -6.42 14.56
C LYS A 45 -11.51 -6.46 15.83
N PHE A 46 -12.25 -5.39 16.10
CA PHE A 46 -13.04 -5.30 17.33
C PHE A 46 -14.35 -6.06 17.25
N GLY A 47 -15.00 -6.08 16.09
CA GLY A 47 -16.27 -6.74 15.92
C GLY A 47 -16.17 -8.25 15.75
N PHE A 48 -15.18 -8.71 15.01
CA PHE A 48 -15.02 -10.13 14.66
C PHE A 48 -13.79 -10.77 15.30
N ASN A 49 -12.93 -9.99 15.91
CA ASN A 49 -11.64 -10.44 16.45
C ASN A 49 -10.78 -11.10 15.36
N GLU A 50 -10.84 -10.56 14.15
CA GLU A 50 -10.08 -11.02 13.00
C GLU A 50 -9.38 -9.84 12.35
N SER A 51 -8.35 -10.12 11.57
CA SER A 51 -7.65 -9.09 10.80
C SER A 51 -8.13 -9.10 9.36
N LEU A 52 -8.35 -7.91 8.81
CA LEU A 52 -8.72 -7.78 7.41
C LEU A 52 -7.47 -7.95 6.55
N ASN A 53 -7.45 -8.97 5.70
CA ASN A 53 -6.32 -9.23 4.81
C ASN A 53 -6.53 -8.66 3.42
N SER A 54 -7.76 -8.69 2.93
CA SER A 54 -8.09 -8.15 1.63
C SER A 54 -9.55 -7.75 1.57
N LEU A 55 -9.84 -6.82 0.66
CA LEU A 55 -11.20 -6.37 0.40
C LEU A 55 -11.40 -6.33 -1.10
N LYS A 56 -12.25 -7.20 -1.60
CA LYS A 56 -12.54 -7.27 -3.02
C LYS A 56 -13.70 -6.35 -3.37
N MET A 57 -13.47 -5.50 -4.35
CA MET A 57 -14.50 -4.66 -4.94
C MET A 57 -14.75 -5.08 -6.38
N ASP A 58 -15.66 -4.40 -7.03
CA ASP A 58 -16.08 -4.74 -8.40
C ASP A 58 -14.89 -4.80 -9.38
N LYS A 59 -14.00 -3.81 -9.32
CA LYS A 59 -12.88 -3.68 -10.26
C LYS A 59 -11.52 -3.73 -9.61
N SER A 60 -11.46 -3.87 -8.30
CA SER A 60 -10.20 -3.76 -7.57
C SER A 60 -10.17 -4.70 -6.39
N ILE A 61 -8.97 -5.07 -5.99
CA ILE A 61 -8.75 -5.76 -4.73
C ILE A 61 -7.76 -4.93 -3.92
N PHE A 62 -8.09 -4.69 -2.67
CA PHE A 62 -7.21 -4.02 -1.74
C PHE A 62 -6.60 -5.05 -0.80
N TYR A 63 -5.28 -5.02 -0.65
CA TYR A 63 -4.57 -5.89 0.28
C TYR A 63 -4.04 -5.07 1.43
N PHE A 64 -4.22 -5.56 2.64
CA PHE A 64 -3.90 -4.86 3.87
C PHE A 64 -2.76 -5.56 4.59
N TYR A 65 -1.74 -4.78 4.95
CA TYR A 65 -0.58 -5.29 5.67
C TYR A 65 -0.30 -4.39 6.86
N THR A 66 0.14 -4.98 7.95
CA THR A 66 0.54 -4.25 9.14
C THR A 66 1.95 -4.65 9.53
N HIS A 67 2.79 -3.65 9.75
CA HIS A 67 4.14 -3.86 10.25
C HIS A 67 4.10 -3.72 11.77
N SER A 68 4.25 -4.83 12.47
CA SER A 68 4.00 -4.86 13.92
C SER A 68 4.95 -3.98 14.73
N ALA A 69 6.22 -3.89 14.34
CA ALA A 69 7.19 -3.10 15.07
C ALA A 69 6.95 -1.59 14.94
N SER A 70 6.67 -1.10 13.72
CA SER A 70 6.44 0.32 13.46
C SER A 70 4.98 0.73 13.59
N LYS A 71 4.07 -0.25 13.59
CA LYS A 71 2.61 -0.06 13.57
C LYS A 71 2.11 0.68 12.34
N LEU A 72 2.90 0.69 11.27
CA LEU A 72 2.47 1.22 9.99
C LEU A 72 1.54 0.23 9.31
N HIS A 73 0.59 0.76 8.56
CA HIS A 73 -0.31 -0.02 7.72
C HIS A 73 -0.05 0.30 6.27
N LEU A 74 0.02 -0.73 5.45
CA LEU A 74 0.22 -0.60 4.01
C LEU A 74 -1.01 -1.14 3.31
N ILE A 75 -1.55 -0.36 2.39
CA ILE A 75 -2.69 -0.77 1.57
C ILE A 75 -2.25 -0.75 0.11
N LEU A 76 -2.37 -1.89 -0.54
CA LEU A 76 -2.05 -2.03 -1.96
C LEU A 76 -3.34 -2.23 -2.73
N LYS A 77 -3.60 -1.35 -3.69
CA LYS A 77 -4.73 -1.50 -4.60
C LYS A 77 -4.24 -2.20 -5.86
N CYS A 78 -4.87 -3.31 -6.18
CA CYS A 78 -4.55 -4.09 -7.37
C CYS A 78 -5.77 -4.23 -8.26
N GLU A 79 -5.53 -4.51 -9.53
CA GLU A 79 -6.60 -4.80 -10.45
C GLU A 79 -7.32 -6.07 -10.03
N GLY A 80 -8.64 -6.00 -9.98
CA GLY A 80 -9.48 -7.14 -9.59
C GLY A 80 -9.68 -8.07 -10.75
N THR A 81 -8.77 -9.02 -10.91
CA THR A 81 -8.93 -10.10 -11.87
C THR A 81 -9.56 -11.30 -11.19
N THR A 82 -10.29 -12.10 -11.96
CA THR A 82 -10.96 -13.28 -11.45
C THR A 82 -10.00 -14.41 -11.09
N ASP A 83 -8.77 -14.35 -11.58
CA ASP A 83 -7.76 -15.37 -11.34
C ASP A 83 -6.74 -14.92 -10.31
N GLU A 84 -7.07 -15.06 -9.04
CA GLU A 84 -6.08 -14.96 -7.99
C GLU A 84 -5.35 -16.30 -7.86
N SER A 85 -4.31 -16.46 -8.66
CA SER A 85 -3.43 -17.59 -8.44
C SER A 85 -2.62 -17.35 -7.16
N LYS A 86 -2.29 -18.42 -6.45
CA LYS A 86 -1.45 -18.35 -5.26
C LYS A 86 -0.11 -17.66 -5.54
N ILE A 87 0.38 -17.79 -6.78
CA ILE A 87 1.63 -17.18 -7.22
C ILE A 87 1.51 -15.66 -7.20
N LYS A 88 0.38 -15.14 -7.69
CA LYS A 88 0.15 -13.70 -7.74
C LYS A 88 0.07 -13.11 -6.33
N ARG A 89 -0.61 -13.80 -5.41
CA ARG A 89 -0.70 -13.34 -4.01
C ARG A 89 0.67 -13.30 -3.35
N ARG A 90 1.49 -14.31 -3.58
CA ARG A 90 2.85 -14.34 -3.03
C ARG A 90 3.67 -13.15 -3.53
N THR A 91 3.55 -12.81 -4.81
CA THR A 91 4.25 -11.67 -5.38
C THR A 91 3.84 -10.37 -4.71
N ILE A 92 2.55 -10.21 -4.42
CA ILE A 92 2.03 -9.02 -3.74
C ILE A 92 2.54 -8.98 -2.29
N ASP A 93 2.53 -10.11 -1.60
CA ASP A 93 3.04 -10.19 -0.24
C ASP A 93 4.53 -9.83 -0.19
N ASP A 94 5.32 -10.33 -1.12
CA ASP A 94 6.75 -10.02 -1.21
C ASP A 94 6.97 -8.54 -1.48
N CYS A 95 6.15 -7.97 -2.35
CA CYS A 95 6.20 -6.55 -2.65
C CYS A 95 5.92 -5.70 -1.41
N ALA A 96 4.94 -6.11 -0.61
CA ALA A 96 4.61 -5.41 0.63
C ALA A 96 5.80 -5.41 1.60
N VAL A 97 6.49 -6.53 1.73
CA VAL A 97 7.69 -6.64 2.59
C VAL A 97 8.76 -5.66 2.11
N ILE A 98 9.01 -5.62 0.81
CA ILE A 98 10.03 -4.74 0.22
C ILE A 98 9.67 -3.27 0.46
N ILE A 99 8.41 -2.92 0.26
CA ILE A 99 7.95 -1.54 0.46
C ILE A 99 8.13 -1.11 1.91
N PHE A 100 7.69 -1.93 2.86
CA PHE A 100 7.87 -1.64 4.28
C PHE A 100 9.35 -1.45 4.63
N ASP A 101 10.19 -2.38 4.20
CA ASP A 101 11.61 -2.34 4.52
C ASP A 101 12.25 -1.06 3.99
N LYS A 102 12.02 -0.74 2.73
CA LYS A 102 12.59 0.46 2.11
C LYS A 102 12.05 1.73 2.76
N PHE A 103 10.76 1.80 3.02
CA PHE A 103 10.14 2.99 3.60
C PHE A 103 10.64 3.22 5.03
N ILE A 104 10.62 2.20 5.86
CA ILE A 104 11.02 2.31 7.26
C ILE A 104 12.50 2.64 7.36
N THR A 105 13.34 2.00 6.54
CA THR A 105 14.77 2.25 6.54
C THR A 105 15.08 3.71 6.14
N LYS A 106 14.40 4.20 5.11
CA LYS A 106 14.64 5.56 4.62
C LYS A 106 14.17 6.62 5.61
N PHE A 107 13.07 6.40 6.28
CA PHE A 107 12.39 7.43 7.07
C PHE A 107 12.38 7.14 8.58
N GLN A 108 13.36 6.43 9.10
CA GLN A 108 13.43 6.10 10.53
C GLN A 108 13.28 7.32 11.43
N ASN A 109 14.03 8.39 11.13
CA ASN A 109 14.01 9.59 11.95
C ASN A 109 12.71 10.38 11.77
N GLU A 110 12.28 10.54 10.53
CA GLU A 110 11.04 11.26 10.23
C GLU A 110 9.82 10.59 10.84
N LEU A 111 9.81 9.26 10.91
CA LEU A 111 8.72 8.52 11.55
C LEU A 111 8.71 8.72 13.07
N LYS A 112 9.88 8.72 13.70
CA LYS A 112 10.00 8.96 15.13
C LYS A 112 9.59 10.37 15.52
N GLU A 113 9.90 11.33 14.68
CA GLU A 113 9.65 12.74 14.94
C GLU A 113 8.36 13.25 14.30
N PHE A 114 7.53 12.36 13.83
CA PHE A 114 6.33 12.73 13.09
C PHE A 114 5.35 13.52 13.96
N LYS A 115 5.01 14.73 13.50
CA LYS A 115 4.06 15.63 14.15
C LYS A 115 2.99 16.15 13.19
N GLY A 116 2.76 15.42 12.11
CA GLY A 116 1.71 15.76 11.15
C GLY A 116 2.21 16.23 9.78
N ASN A 117 3.49 16.54 9.64
CA ASN A 117 4.02 16.96 8.35
C ASN A 117 4.40 15.73 7.51
N ILE A 118 3.69 15.51 6.42
CA ILE A 118 3.91 14.37 5.53
C ILE A 118 4.86 14.68 4.38
N THR A 119 5.27 15.93 4.23
CA THR A 119 6.12 16.34 3.10
C THR A 119 7.42 15.53 2.96
N PRO A 120 8.11 15.15 4.04
CA PRO A 120 9.34 14.36 3.91
C PRO A 120 9.13 13.01 3.22
N PHE A 121 7.94 12.43 3.34
CA PHE A 121 7.68 11.10 2.79
C PHE A 121 7.43 11.11 1.29
N LYS A 122 7.17 12.27 0.69
CA LYS A 122 6.85 12.38 -0.74
C LYS A 122 7.99 11.90 -1.64
N SER A 123 9.23 12.02 -1.18
CA SER A 123 10.39 11.57 -1.95
C SER A 123 10.40 10.06 -2.20
N PHE A 124 9.62 9.31 -1.43
CA PHE A 124 9.55 7.86 -1.60
C PHE A 124 8.95 7.45 -2.96
N SER A 125 8.19 8.33 -3.60
CA SER A 125 7.66 8.05 -4.94
C SER A 125 8.77 7.75 -5.94
N LYS A 126 9.92 8.39 -5.81
CA LYS A 126 11.07 8.12 -6.69
C LYS A 126 11.63 6.71 -6.46
N ASP A 127 11.64 6.25 -5.22
CA ASP A 127 12.09 4.90 -4.91
C ASP A 127 11.14 3.87 -5.52
N LEU A 128 9.84 4.15 -5.49
CA LEU A 128 8.85 3.26 -6.07
C LEU A 128 8.92 3.25 -7.59
N ASP A 129 9.27 4.37 -8.21
CA ASP A 129 9.40 4.44 -9.67
C ASP A 129 10.47 3.48 -10.19
N THR A 130 11.44 3.12 -9.36
CA THR A 130 12.48 2.16 -9.72
C THR A 130 12.07 0.71 -9.54
N LEU A 131 10.93 0.46 -8.87
CA LEU A 131 10.45 -0.89 -8.64
C LEU A 131 9.62 -1.35 -9.83
N ILE A 132 9.96 -2.50 -10.35
CA ILE A 132 9.31 -3.05 -11.54
C ILE A 132 7.84 -3.43 -11.30
N TYR A 133 7.41 -3.48 -10.04
CA TYR A 133 6.04 -3.82 -9.68
C TYR A 133 5.03 -2.76 -10.09
N PHE A 134 5.50 -1.57 -10.49
CA PHE A 134 4.65 -0.41 -10.76
C PHE A 134 4.68 0.01 -12.22
N LYS A 135 4.94 -0.91 -13.12
CA LYS A 135 4.87 -0.60 -14.54
C LYS A 135 3.45 -0.33 -14.96
N LYS A 136 3.30 0.72 -15.76
CA LYS A 136 1.99 1.17 -16.25
C LYS A 136 1.40 0.27 -17.30
N ASP A 137 2.22 -0.49 -18.00
CA ASP A 137 1.83 -1.19 -19.20
C ASP A 137 1.36 -2.60 -18.91
N SER A 138 0.64 -3.14 -19.88
CA SER A 138 0.23 -4.54 -19.91
C SER A 138 1.41 -5.51 -19.92
N ASP A 139 2.63 -5.01 -20.04
CA ASP A 139 3.85 -5.81 -20.01
C ASP A 139 4.29 -6.24 -18.62
N SER A 140 3.41 -6.13 -17.67
CA SER A 140 3.67 -6.60 -16.32
C SER A 140 4.09 -8.07 -16.27
N SER A 141 3.73 -8.84 -17.29
CA SER A 141 4.16 -10.21 -17.41
C SER A 141 5.68 -10.39 -17.50
N LEU A 142 6.38 -9.35 -17.89
CA LEU A 142 7.83 -9.36 -17.97
C LEU A 142 8.49 -9.11 -16.64
N ILE A 143 7.70 -8.73 -15.65
CA ILE A 143 8.21 -8.39 -14.34
C ILE A 143 8.25 -9.64 -13.50
N SER A 144 9.45 -10.04 -13.15
CA SER A 144 9.68 -11.19 -12.31
C SER A 144 10.48 -10.77 -11.09
N PRO A 145 10.16 -11.28 -9.90
CA PRO A 145 10.98 -11.00 -8.73
C PRO A 145 12.44 -11.39 -8.91
N GLU A 146 12.71 -12.37 -9.76
CA GLU A 146 14.08 -12.76 -10.04
C GLU A 146 14.84 -11.72 -10.83
N ALA A 147 14.16 -10.82 -11.50
CA ALA A 147 14.80 -9.73 -12.23
C ALA A 147 15.34 -8.63 -11.32
N LEU A 148 15.04 -8.70 -10.05
CA LEU A 148 15.52 -7.74 -9.08
C LEU A 148 16.94 -8.05 -8.58
#